data_12c6fe08f4ac86827138d1e8428ddb9d
#
_entry.id   12c6fe08f4ac86827138d1e8428ddb9d
#
_cell.length_a   1.000
_cell.length_b   1.000
_cell.length_c   1.000
_cell.angle_alpha   90.00
_cell.angle_beta   90.00
_cell.angle_gamma   90.00
#
_symmetry.space_group_name_H-M   'P 1'
#
loop_
_entity.id
_entity.type
_entity.pdbx_description
1 polymer ?
#
loop_
_entity_poly.entity_id
_entity_poly.type
_entity_poly.pdbx_seq_one_letter_code
_entity_poly.pdbx_strand_id
1 'polypeptide(L)'
;MKFTLTAQDPLSKARAGEITTDHGVIQTPIFMPVGTAGTVKAVHQRELKNDIEAQIILGNTYHLYLRPGLNTIEQAGGLHKFNGWDGPILTDSGGYQVYSLTEVRKIKEEGVTFRSHVDGSKHLFTPENVMDIQRIIGADIIMAFDECTPYPCDYNYAKRSIEMTHRWLKRCCERFDTTQPKYGYNQTLFPIVQGSVYKDLRVRSAEVIASFEREGNAIGGLSVGEPAEEMYAMTEVVCNILPEQKPRYLMGVGTPVNILENIALGIDMFDCVMPTRNARNGMLFTKDGIINIKNEKWKNDFSPIQADSDLFADTCYTKAYLRHLIHSGEMLGAQIATLHNLHFYLWLVKEARKKIITGEFYDWKKIMVNRLGTRL
;
A
#
# COMPACT_ATOMS: atom_id res chain seq x y z
N MET A 1 12.70 12.66 7.00
CA MET A 1 11.21 12.66 7.03
C MET A 1 10.73 13.19 8.39
N LYS A 2 9.57 13.86 8.45
CA LYS A 2 8.93 14.31 9.70
C LYS A 2 7.45 13.93 9.68
N PHE A 3 6.94 13.42 10.79
CA PHE A 3 5.50 13.21 10.99
C PHE A 3 4.97 14.20 12.03
N THR A 4 3.82 14.80 11.76
CA THR A 4 3.15 15.71 12.69
C THR A 4 1.69 15.27 12.82
N LEU A 5 1.28 14.88 14.02
CA LEU A 5 -0.12 14.58 14.34
C LEU A 5 -0.89 15.89 14.45
N THR A 6 -2.02 16.02 13.74
CA THR A 6 -2.82 17.26 13.68
C THR A 6 -4.16 17.15 14.39
N ALA A 7 -4.79 15.98 14.35
CA ALA A 7 -6.07 15.73 15.03
C ALA A 7 -6.25 14.24 15.38
N GLN A 8 -7.13 13.97 16.33
CA GLN A 8 -7.54 12.62 16.69
C GLN A 8 -9.07 12.61 16.91
N ASP A 9 -9.72 11.55 16.48
CA ASP A 9 -11.16 11.36 16.68
C ASP A 9 -11.46 11.07 18.16
N PRO A 10 -12.45 11.73 18.78
CA PRO A 10 -12.71 11.57 20.21
C PRO A 10 -13.30 10.20 20.59
N LEU A 11 -13.87 9.45 19.63
CA LEU A 11 -14.58 8.19 19.87
C LEU A 11 -13.87 6.96 19.31
N SER A 12 -12.69 7.15 18.69
CA SER A 12 -11.88 6.06 18.13
C SER A 12 -10.39 6.40 18.21
N LYS A 13 -9.53 5.50 17.72
CA LYS A 13 -8.09 5.76 17.58
C LYS A 13 -7.73 6.40 16.24
N ALA A 14 -8.73 6.76 15.42
CA ALA A 14 -8.51 7.41 14.15
C ALA A 14 -7.81 8.76 14.33
N ARG A 15 -6.79 8.99 13.48
CA ARG A 15 -5.96 10.18 13.61
C ARG A 15 -5.62 10.77 12.24
N ALA A 16 -5.48 12.09 12.21
CA ALA A 16 -5.04 12.84 11.05
C ALA A 16 -3.66 13.43 11.33
N GLY A 17 -2.76 13.33 10.37
CA GLY A 17 -1.40 13.85 10.47
C GLY A 17 -0.85 14.29 9.13
N GLU A 18 0.42 14.67 9.12
CA GLU A 18 1.16 15.03 7.92
C GLU A 18 2.56 14.42 7.96
N ILE A 19 2.95 13.78 6.85
CA ILE A 19 4.30 13.26 6.64
C ILE A 19 4.98 14.20 5.65
N THR A 20 6.10 14.81 6.04
CA THR A 20 6.91 15.65 5.17
C THR A 20 8.12 14.86 4.67
N THR A 21 8.26 14.76 3.35
CA THR A 21 9.43 14.22 2.65
C THR A 21 10.09 15.32 1.82
N ASP A 22 11.23 15.02 1.19
CA ASP A 22 11.91 15.98 0.31
C ASP A 22 11.14 16.21 -1.02
N HIS A 23 10.21 15.30 -1.39
CA HIS A 23 9.36 15.43 -2.58
C HIS A 23 7.95 15.93 -2.28
N GLY A 24 7.60 16.25 -1.04
CA GLY A 24 6.31 16.83 -0.70
C GLY A 24 5.72 16.37 0.62
N VAL A 25 4.49 16.82 0.87
CA VAL A 25 3.72 16.53 2.07
C VAL A 25 2.63 15.53 1.75
N ILE A 26 2.48 14.54 2.63
CA ILE A 26 1.45 13.49 2.56
C ILE A 26 0.51 13.69 3.74
N GLN A 27 -0.77 13.92 3.46
CA GLN A 27 -1.82 14.06 4.46
C GLN A 27 -2.38 12.67 4.81
N THR A 28 -2.31 12.29 6.06
CA THR A 28 -2.83 10.99 6.53
C THR A 28 -4.22 11.13 7.19
N PRO A 29 -5.08 10.11 7.14
CA PRO A 29 -4.89 8.81 6.47
C PRO A 29 -4.72 8.93 4.96
N ILE A 30 -3.91 8.04 4.34
CA ILE A 30 -3.65 8.07 2.91
C ILE A 30 -3.71 6.66 2.30
N PHE A 31 -4.20 6.56 1.07
CA PHE A 31 -4.09 5.39 0.23
C PHE A 31 -3.04 5.64 -0.86
N MET A 32 -2.12 4.70 -1.04
CA MET A 32 -1.04 4.77 -2.02
C MET A 32 -1.39 3.94 -3.26
N PRO A 33 -1.63 4.55 -4.43
CA PRO A 33 -1.77 3.82 -5.68
C PRO A 33 -0.52 2.99 -5.98
N VAL A 34 -0.72 1.71 -6.36
CA VAL A 34 0.40 0.79 -6.59
C VAL A 34 0.90 0.88 -8.03
N GLY A 35 2.13 1.34 -8.18
CA GLY A 35 2.88 1.43 -9.42
C GLY A 35 3.93 0.31 -9.53
N THR A 36 3.51 -0.95 -9.67
CA THR A 36 4.32 -2.17 -9.58
C THR A 36 5.64 -2.10 -10.38
N ALA A 37 5.57 -1.65 -11.62
CA ALA A 37 6.72 -1.54 -12.53
C ALA A 37 7.06 -0.08 -12.84
N GLY A 38 6.98 0.80 -11.84
CA GLY A 38 7.20 2.24 -11.99
C GLY A 38 6.01 2.99 -12.61
N THR A 39 4.86 2.32 -12.77
CA THR A 39 3.63 2.94 -13.28
C THR A 39 2.41 2.35 -12.62
N VAL A 40 1.44 3.19 -12.29
CA VAL A 40 0.09 2.78 -11.94
C VAL A 40 -0.63 2.36 -13.22
N LYS A 41 -1.14 1.13 -13.27
CA LYS A 41 -1.64 0.53 -14.52
C LYS A 41 -2.79 1.35 -15.12
N ALA A 42 -2.65 1.68 -16.40
CA ALA A 42 -3.60 2.41 -17.24
C ALA A 42 -3.84 3.87 -16.80
N VAL A 43 -2.90 4.49 -16.06
CA VAL A 43 -3.03 5.89 -15.60
C VAL A 43 -1.73 6.64 -15.87
N HIS A 44 -1.84 7.82 -16.48
CA HIS A 44 -0.70 8.73 -16.64
C HIS A 44 -0.38 9.45 -15.32
N GLN A 45 0.89 9.83 -15.12
CA GLN A 45 1.31 10.63 -13.95
C GLN A 45 0.53 11.95 -13.84
N ARG A 46 0.19 12.58 -14.96
CA ARG A 46 -0.67 13.78 -14.98
C ARG A 46 -2.03 13.50 -14.35
N GLU A 47 -2.67 12.39 -14.71
CA GLU A 47 -3.97 11.99 -14.17
C GLU A 47 -3.88 11.62 -12.68
N LEU A 48 -2.79 10.92 -12.28
CA LEU A 48 -2.52 10.64 -10.86
C LEU A 48 -2.41 11.92 -10.03
N LYS A 49 -1.75 12.95 -10.58
CA LYS A 49 -1.52 14.20 -9.88
C LYS A 49 -2.74 15.12 -9.88
N ASN A 50 -3.39 15.31 -11.04
CA ASN A 50 -4.39 16.35 -11.22
C ASN A 50 -5.82 15.85 -11.03
N ASP A 51 -6.11 14.60 -11.41
CA ASP A 51 -7.46 14.07 -11.43
C ASP A 51 -7.72 13.14 -10.23
N ILE A 52 -6.69 12.35 -9.84
CA ILE A 52 -6.73 11.43 -8.70
C ILE A 52 -6.26 12.11 -7.41
N GLU A 53 -5.43 13.17 -7.53
CA GLU A 53 -4.80 13.88 -6.41
C GLU A 53 -3.96 12.96 -5.51
N ALA A 54 -3.27 11.98 -6.11
CA ALA A 54 -2.37 11.09 -5.38
C ALA A 54 -1.18 11.88 -4.81
N GLN A 55 -0.96 11.78 -3.51
CA GLN A 55 0.14 12.49 -2.83
C GLN A 55 1.39 11.62 -2.72
N ILE A 56 1.26 10.31 -2.86
CA ILE A 56 2.33 9.31 -2.82
C ILE A 56 1.92 8.11 -3.66
N ILE A 57 2.89 7.46 -4.30
CA ILE A 57 2.70 6.19 -5.00
C ILE A 57 3.63 5.12 -4.43
N LEU A 58 3.28 3.84 -4.64
CA LEU A 58 4.10 2.72 -4.21
C LEU A 58 4.72 2.02 -5.43
N GLY A 59 6.04 1.77 -5.38
CA GLY A 59 6.77 0.92 -6.32
C GLY A 59 7.15 -0.42 -5.69
N ASN A 60 7.23 -1.49 -6.50
CA ASN A 60 7.65 -2.80 -5.99
C ASN A 60 9.13 -3.05 -6.30
N THR A 61 9.95 -3.16 -5.27
CA THR A 61 11.41 -3.37 -5.36
C THR A 61 11.77 -4.60 -6.18
N TYR A 62 11.11 -5.74 -5.96
CA TYR A 62 11.34 -6.97 -6.71
C TYR A 62 11.15 -6.79 -8.23
N HIS A 63 10.05 -6.17 -8.63
CA HIS A 63 9.75 -5.95 -10.05
C HIS A 63 10.72 -4.97 -10.70
N LEU A 64 11.02 -3.87 -10.04
CA LEU A 64 11.96 -2.85 -10.53
C LEU A 64 13.40 -3.38 -10.63
N TYR A 65 13.80 -4.23 -9.68
CA TYR A 65 15.09 -4.92 -9.71
C TYR A 65 15.23 -5.83 -10.91
N LEU A 66 14.21 -6.64 -11.23
CA LEU A 66 14.25 -7.55 -12.37
C LEU A 66 14.07 -6.83 -13.72
N ARG A 67 13.18 -5.83 -13.77
CA ARG A 67 12.87 -5.07 -14.97
C ARG A 67 12.34 -3.67 -14.62
N PRO A 68 12.97 -2.60 -15.06
CA PRO A 68 14.02 -2.52 -16.11
C PRO A 68 15.41 -2.92 -15.65
N GLY A 69 15.62 -3.19 -14.35
CA GLY A 69 16.92 -3.46 -13.75
C GLY A 69 17.58 -2.21 -13.17
N LEU A 70 18.45 -2.42 -12.18
CA LEU A 70 19.04 -1.34 -11.39
C LEU A 70 19.91 -0.40 -12.21
N ASN A 71 20.68 -0.92 -13.18
CA ASN A 71 21.55 -0.11 -14.01
C ASN A 71 20.75 0.94 -14.80
N THR A 72 19.60 0.56 -15.35
CA THR A 72 18.73 1.47 -16.10
C THR A 72 18.15 2.56 -15.19
N ILE A 73 17.69 2.20 -13.99
CA ILE A 73 17.13 3.15 -13.02
C ILE A 73 18.22 4.11 -12.52
N GLU A 74 19.43 3.61 -12.25
CA GLU A 74 20.54 4.43 -11.79
C GLU A 74 21.00 5.44 -12.85
N GLN A 75 21.14 4.99 -14.11
CA GLN A 75 21.47 5.89 -15.24
C GLN A 75 20.39 6.95 -15.48
N ALA A 76 19.12 6.64 -15.22
CA ALA A 76 18.03 7.61 -15.31
C ALA A 76 18.06 8.67 -14.18
N GLY A 77 18.83 8.44 -13.11
CA GLY A 77 18.88 9.30 -11.93
C GLY A 77 17.80 8.99 -10.89
N GLY A 78 17.43 7.71 -10.74
CA GLY A 78 16.45 7.20 -9.81
C GLY A 78 15.04 7.06 -10.37
N LEU A 79 14.15 6.43 -9.59
CA LEU A 79 12.78 6.11 -10.04
C LEU A 79 11.95 7.36 -10.35
N HIS A 80 12.08 8.44 -9.57
CA HIS A 80 11.37 9.70 -9.82
C HIS A 80 11.63 10.24 -11.25
N LYS A 81 12.90 10.28 -11.65
CA LYS A 81 13.26 10.74 -13.01
C LYS A 81 12.89 9.71 -14.07
N PHE A 82 13.03 8.42 -13.76
CA PHE A 82 12.72 7.34 -14.68
C PHE A 82 11.26 7.30 -15.08
N ASN A 83 10.34 7.47 -14.12
CA ASN A 83 8.90 7.39 -14.37
C ASN A 83 8.20 8.77 -14.48
N GLY A 84 8.92 9.87 -14.29
CA GLY A 84 8.37 11.24 -14.37
C GLY A 84 7.38 11.58 -13.26
N TRP A 85 7.53 10.97 -12.08
CA TRP A 85 6.73 11.28 -10.89
C TRP A 85 7.52 12.18 -9.93
N ASP A 86 7.01 13.36 -9.66
CA ASP A 86 7.66 14.39 -8.84
C ASP A 86 7.19 14.42 -7.36
N GLY A 87 6.22 13.61 -7.00
CA GLY A 87 5.74 13.45 -5.63
C GLY A 87 6.47 12.34 -4.86
N PRO A 88 6.15 12.14 -3.58
CA PRO A 88 6.70 11.06 -2.76
C PRO A 88 6.50 9.67 -3.36
N ILE A 89 7.49 8.79 -3.14
CA ILE A 89 7.43 7.36 -3.49
C ILE A 89 7.77 6.52 -2.27
N LEU A 90 7.03 5.45 -2.06
CA LEU A 90 7.39 4.35 -1.16
C LEU A 90 7.77 3.12 -1.99
N THR A 91 8.83 2.40 -1.62
CA THR A 91 9.11 1.07 -2.16
C THR A 91 9.00 0.00 -1.09
N ASP A 92 8.34 -1.12 -1.42
CA ASP A 92 8.31 -2.30 -0.56
C ASP A 92 9.69 -2.97 -0.45
N SER A 93 9.82 -3.97 0.44
CA SER A 93 11.06 -4.73 0.60
C SER A 93 11.36 -5.72 -0.54
N GLY A 94 10.34 -6.08 -1.33
CA GLY A 94 10.39 -7.18 -2.29
C GLY A 94 10.18 -8.57 -1.66
N GLY A 95 10.13 -8.68 -0.33
CA GLY A 95 10.00 -9.95 0.38
C GLY A 95 8.71 -10.71 0.04
N TYR A 96 7.58 -10.01 0.01
CA TYR A 96 6.29 -10.61 -0.34
C TYR A 96 6.26 -11.15 -1.79
N GLN A 97 6.84 -10.44 -2.76
CA GLN A 97 6.86 -10.87 -4.17
C GLN A 97 7.77 -12.09 -4.35
N VAL A 98 8.90 -12.13 -3.66
CA VAL A 98 9.76 -13.33 -3.61
C VAL A 98 8.98 -14.50 -3.00
N TYR A 99 8.14 -14.24 -1.99
CA TYR A 99 7.26 -15.25 -1.41
C TYR A 99 6.17 -15.71 -2.39
N SER A 100 5.43 -14.78 -3.02
CA SER A 100 4.19 -15.09 -3.75
C SER A 100 4.40 -15.48 -5.22
N LEU A 101 5.50 -15.04 -5.86
CA LEU A 101 5.72 -15.19 -7.31
C LEU A 101 6.78 -16.23 -7.68
N THR A 102 7.49 -16.82 -6.71
CA THR A 102 8.57 -17.75 -7.00
C THR A 102 8.23 -19.15 -6.51
N GLU A 103 8.17 -20.11 -7.45
CA GLU A 103 7.93 -21.53 -7.12
C GLU A 103 9.11 -22.16 -6.36
N VAL A 104 10.33 -21.68 -6.63
CA VAL A 104 11.57 -22.18 -6.01
C VAL A 104 12.27 -21.07 -5.26
N ARG A 105 12.11 -21.08 -3.94
CA ARG A 105 12.85 -20.20 -3.04
C ARG A 105 13.49 -20.97 -1.91
N LYS A 106 14.61 -20.46 -1.41
CA LYS A 106 15.28 -20.97 -0.20
C LYS A 106 15.52 -19.81 0.75
N ILE A 107 14.87 -19.87 1.89
CA ILE A 107 15.03 -18.89 2.97
C ILE A 107 16.09 -19.41 3.93
N LYS A 108 17.06 -18.59 4.24
CA LYS A 108 18.15 -18.86 5.20
C LYS A 108 18.45 -17.59 5.99
N GLU A 109 19.29 -17.71 7.00
CA GLU A 109 19.72 -16.55 7.81
C GLU A 109 20.40 -15.46 6.97
N GLU A 110 21.14 -15.84 5.94
CA GLU A 110 21.80 -14.89 5.04
C GLU A 110 20.82 -14.06 4.22
N GLY A 111 19.68 -14.64 3.85
CA GLY A 111 18.68 -14.03 2.97
C GLY A 111 17.89 -15.06 2.20
N VAL A 112 17.27 -14.63 1.08
CA VAL A 112 16.39 -15.45 0.26
C VAL A 112 16.96 -15.63 -1.14
N THR A 113 17.27 -16.88 -1.49
CA THR A 113 17.61 -17.26 -2.87
C THR A 113 16.33 -17.61 -3.62
N PHE A 114 16.15 -17.06 -4.82
CA PHE A 114 14.97 -17.29 -5.65
C PHE A 114 15.32 -17.33 -7.14
N ARG A 115 14.38 -17.82 -7.95
CA ARG A 115 14.45 -17.73 -9.41
C ARG A 115 13.52 -16.65 -9.93
N SER A 116 14.00 -15.83 -10.84
CA SER A 116 13.21 -14.81 -11.54
C SER A 116 12.05 -15.47 -12.31
N HIS A 117 10.85 -14.93 -12.16
CA HIS A 117 9.68 -15.34 -12.95
C HIS A 117 9.74 -14.82 -14.40
N VAL A 118 10.70 -13.93 -14.71
CA VAL A 118 10.86 -13.31 -16.03
C VAL A 118 11.69 -14.19 -16.96
N ASP A 119 12.81 -14.71 -16.44
CA ASP A 119 13.83 -15.41 -17.26
C ASP A 119 14.43 -16.65 -16.57
N GLY A 120 13.97 -16.99 -15.36
CA GLY A 120 14.45 -18.13 -14.59
C GLY A 120 15.84 -17.95 -13.95
N SER A 121 16.48 -16.80 -14.11
CA SER A 121 17.79 -16.49 -13.51
C SER A 121 17.74 -16.58 -11.97
N LYS A 122 18.88 -16.95 -11.36
CA LYS A 122 18.99 -17.13 -9.91
C LYS A 122 19.47 -15.83 -9.26
N HIS A 123 18.77 -15.40 -8.22
CA HIS A 123 19.05 -14.20 -7.45
C HIS A 123 19.13 -14.49 -5.96
N LEU A 124 19.80 -13.62 -5.23
CA LEU A 124 19.89 -13.64 -3.77
C LEU A 124 19.52 -12.25 -3.25
N PHE A 125 18.49 -12.16 -2.42
CA PHE A 125 18.18 -10.98 -1.62
C PHE A 125 18.69 -11.20 -0.20
N THR A 126 19.54 -10.30 0.26
CA THR A 126 19.98 -10.20 1.67
C THR A 126 19.49 -8.89 2.25
N PRO A 127 19.37 -8.74 3.57
CA PRO A 127 19.04 -7.47 4.18
C PRO A 127 19.90 -6.30 3.67
N GLU A 128 21.18 -6.52 3.50
CA GLU A 128 22.12 -5.47 3.05
C GLU A 128 21.87 -5.10 1.58
N ASN A 129 21.80 -6.09 0.68
CA ASN A 129 21.67 -5.77 -0.73
C ASN A 129 20.26 -5.22 -1.09
N VAL A 130 19.21 -5.56 -0.32
CA VAL A 130 17.89 -4.94 -0.48
C VAL A 130 17.94 -3.45 -0.11
N MET A 131 18.74 -3.06 0.89
CA MET A 131 18.97 -1.63 1.18
C MET A 131 19.69 -0.96 0.01
N ASP A 132 20.75 -1.58 -0.53
CA ASP A 132 21.48 -1.04 -1.69
C ASP A 132 20.58 -0.92 -2.94
N ILE A 133 19.73 -1.92 -3.19
CA ILE A 133 18.74 -1.89 -4.28
C ILE A 133 17.81 -0.68 -4.12
N GLN A 134 17.26 -0.48 -2.93
CA GLN A 134 16.34 0.63 -2.67
C GLN A 134 17.04 2.00 -2.65
N ARG A 135 18.36 2.04 -2.32
CA ARG A 135 19.19 3.25 -2.53
C ARG A 135 19.29 3.61 -4.02
N ILE A 136 19.45 2.62 -4.89
CA ILE A 136 19.50 2.81 -6.35
C ILE A 136 18.12 3.18 -6.90
N ILE A 137 17.05 2.56 -6.43
CA ILE A 137 15.69 2.93 -6.83
C ILE A 137 15.38 4.38 -6.41
N GLY A 138 15.76 4.80 -5.21
CA GLY A 138 15.67 6.18 -4.76
C GLY A 138 14.26 6.61 -4.34
N ALA A 139 13.47 5.76 -3.71
CA ALA A 139 12.19 6.14 -3.09
C ALA A 139 12.42 6.96 -1.80
N ASP A 140 11.45 7.79 -1.41
CA ASP A 140 11.49 8.57 -0.16
C ASP A 140 11.37 7.69 1.08
N ILE A 141 10.47 6.70 1.02
CA ILE A 141 10.25 5.73 2.09
C ILE A 141 10.61 4.35 1.54
N ILE A 142 11.49 3.65 2.25
CA ILE A 142 11.93 2.30 1.91
C ILE A 142 11.62 1.34 3.05
N MET A 143 11.36 0.07 2.72
CA MET A 143 10.97 -0.93 3.69
C MET A 143 12.14 -1.84 4.05
N ALA A 144 12.27 -2.20 5.33
CA ALA A 144 13.20 -3.22 5.75
C ALA A 144 12.85 -4.58 5.14
N PHE A 145 13.88 -5.40 4.85
CA PHE A 145 13.65 -6.75 4.33
C PHE A 145 13.10 -7.66 5.42
N ASP A 146 12.01 -8.35 5.11
CA ASP A 146 11.25 -9.18 6.05
C ASP A 146 10.81 -10.50 5.42
N GLU A 147 10.36 -11.43 6.25
CA GLU A 147 9.67 -12.64 5.83
C GLU A 147 8.17 -12.52 6.10
N CYS A 148 7.37 -12.48 5.03
CA CYS A 148 5.92 -12.59 5.12
C CYS A 148 5.53 -14.07 5.18
N THR A 149 4.93 -14.51 6.29
CA THR A 149 4.45 -15.89 6.47
C THR A 149 3.12 -16.14 5.75
N PRO A 150 2.82 -17.39 5.29
CA PRO A 150 1.52 -17.73 4.74
C PRO A 150 0.41 -17.67 5.80
N TYR A 151 -0.83 -17.68 5.34
CA TYR A 151 -1.99 -17.97 6.18
C TYR A 151 -2.73 -19.21 5.64
N PRO A 152 -3.12 -20.19 6.47
CA PRO A 152 -2.71 -20.34 7.88
C PRO A 152 -1.20 -20.65 8.03
N CYS A 153 -0.65 -20.32 9.19
CA CYS A 153 0.75 -20.53 9.51
C CYS A 153 0.89 -21.24 10.87
N ASP A 154 1.79 -22.23 10.95
CA ASP A 154 2.13 -22.88 12.23
C ASP A 154 2.80 -21.88 13.20
N TYR A 155 2.44 -21.96 14.48
CA TYR A 155 2.93 -21.06 15.52
C TYR A 155 4.47 -21.06 15.63
N ASN A 156 5.08 -22.23 15.62
CA ASN A 156 6.55 -22.33 15.77
C ASN A 156 7.25 -21.82 14.52
N TYR A 157 6.65 -21.99 13.35
CA TYR A 157 7.16 -21.37 12.12
C TYR A 157 7.06 -19.83 12.21
N ALA A 158 5.89 -19.29 12.55
CA ALA A 158 5.69 -17.86 12.72
C ALA A 158 6.66 -17.25 13.75
N LYS A 159 6.91 -17.95 14.87
CA LYS A 159 7.86 -17.55 15.90
C LYS A 159 9.30 -17.47 15.36
N ARG A 160 9.76 -18.51 14.65
CA ARG A 160 11.10 -18.49 14.04
C ARG A 160 11.24 -17.39 12.98
N SER A 161 10.18 -17.18 12.21
CA SER A 161 10.13 -16.16 11.16
C SER A 161 10.29 -14.75 11.74
N ILE A 162 9.57 -14.38 12.80
CA ILE A 162 9.73 -13.05 13.42
C ILE A 162 11.13 -12.88 14.00
N GLU A 163 11.71 -13.92 14.60
CA GLU A 163 13.08 -13.86 15.15
C GLU A 163 14.11 -13.60 14.04
N MET A 164 13.97 -14.24 12.89
CA MET A 164 14.81 -14.00 11.72
C MET A 164 14.58 -12.59 11.15
N THR A 165 13.33 -12.17 10.99
CA THR A 165 12.97 -10.83 10.53
C THR A 165 13.58 -9.74 11.44
N HIS A 166 13.60 -9.94 12.75
CA HIS A 166 14.24 -8.98 13.68
C HIS A 166 15.76 -8.90 13.49
N ARG A 167 16.43 -10.03 13.25
CA ARG A 167 17.86 -10.03 12.93
C ARG A 167 18.15 -9.38 11.58
N TRP A 168 17.31 -9.63 10.59
CA TRP A 168 17.38 -8.98 9.28
C TRP A 168 17.15 -7.47 9.39
N LEU A 169 16.19 -7.04 10.21
CA LEU A 169 15.98 -5.62 10.47
C LEU A 169 17.23 -4.93 11.00
N LYS A 170 17.91 -5.56 11.98
CA LYS A 170 19.17 -5.01 12.51
C LYS A 170 20.20 -4.81 11.38
N ARG A 171 20.38 -5.80 10.52
CA ARG A 171 21.29 -5.73 9.35
C ARG A 171 20.84 -4.66 8.34
N CYS A 172 19.54 -4.54 8.07
CA CYS A 172 19.00 -3.46 7.24
C CYS A 172 19.33 -2.07 7.83
N CYS A 173 19.13 -1.90 9.14
CA CYS A 173 19.41 -0.64 9.81
C CYS A 173 20.90 -0.29 9.73
N GLU A 174 21.79 -1.23 10.06
CA GLU A 174 23.24 -1.05 9.98
C GLU A 174 23.69 -0.67 8.56
N ARG A 175 23.13 -1.34 7.53
CA ARG A 175 23.45 -1.00 6.13
C ARG A 175 22.88 0.34 5.72
N PHE A 176 21.65 0.66 6.09
CA PHE A 176 21.02 1.93 5.79
C PHE A 176 21.79 3.11 6.42
N ASP A 177 22.18 2.99 7.69
CA ASP A 177 22.87 4.04 8.45
C ASP A 177 24.32 4.28 7.96
N THR A 178 24.95 3.27 7.36
CA THR A 178 26.32 3.35 6.81
C THR A 178 26.37 3.73 5.33
N THR A 179 25.22 3.81 4.64
CA THR A 179 25.14 4.19 3.22
C THR A 179 24.47 5.54 3.05
N GLN A 180 24.86 6.27 2.01
CA GLN A 180 24.29 7.59 1.71
C GLN A 180 23.21 7.52 0.61
N PRO A 181 22.21 8.40 0.63
CA PRO A 181 21.30 8.60 -0.49
C PRO A 181 22.05 8.95 -1.77
N LYS A 182 21.58 8.44 -2.93
CA LYS A 182 22.31 8.62 -4.19
C LYS A 182 21.96 9.89 -4.96
N TYR A 183 20.79 10.50 -4.73
CA TYR A 183 20.23 11.50 -5.64
C TYR A 183 20.02 12.87 -4.99
N GLY A 184 20.65 13.14 -3.85
CA GLY A 184 20.65 14.46 -3.19
C GLY A 184 19.41 14.76 -2.34
N TYR A 185 18.57 13.78 -2.08
CA TYR A 185 17.45 13.84 -1.14
C TYR A 185 17.47 12.68 -0.15
N ASN A 186 16.82 12.86 0.99
CA ASN A 186 16.83 11.89 2.07
C ASN A 186 15.84 10.75 1.82
N GLN A 187 16.21 9.56 2.28
CA GLN A 187 15.32 8.39 2.33
C GLN A 187 15.09 8.00 3.80
N THR A 188 13.96 7.39 4.06
CA THR A 188 13.57 6.93 5.40
C THR A 188 13.29 5.44 5.37
N LEU A 189 13.82 4.71 6.35
CA LEU A 189 13.62 3.26 6.50
C LEU A 189 12.47 2.98 7.47
N PHE A 190 11.44 2.23 7.01
CA PHE A 190 10.37 1.71 7.85
C PHE A 190 10.62 0.23 8.16
N PRO A 191 10.69 -0.16 9.43
CA PRO A 191 10.64 -1.55 9.87
C PRO A 191 9.22 -2.11 9.77
N ILE A 192 9.10 -3.45 9.74
CA ILE A 192 7.85 -4.18 9.53
C ILE A 192 7.57 -5.11 10.71
N VAL A 193 6.43 -4.93 11.37
CA VAL A 193 5.91 -5.86 12.38
C VAL A 193 5.33 -7.08 11.68
N GLN A 194 5.80 -8.27 12.04
CA GLN A 194 5.29 -9.56 11.60
C GLN A 194 4.72 -10.35 12.79
N GLY A 195 4.19 -11.57 12.59
CA GLY A 195 3.68 -12.42 13.68
C GLY A 195 2.41 -13.20 13.34
N SER A 196 2.04 -13.27 12.03
CA SER A 196 0.80 -13.94 11.58
C SER A 196 -0.41 -13.45 12.38
N VAL A 197 -1.32 -14.32 12.80
CA VAL A 197 -2.49 -14.02 13.63
C VAL A 197 -2.30 -14.38 15.12
N TYR A 198 -1.06 -14.45 15.58
CA TYR A 198 -0.72 -14.80 16.96
C TYR A 198 -0.44 -13.54 17.78
N LYS A 199 -1.32 -13.25 18.72
CA LYS A 199 -1.29 -12.02 19.53
C LYS A 199 0.04 -11.81 20.26
N ASP A 200 0.58 -12.84 20.91
CA ASP A 200 1.84 -12.78 21.64
C ASP A 200 3.04 -12.51 20.72
N LEU A 201 3.03 -13.09 19.51
CA LEU A 201 4.06 -12.83 18.51
C LEU A 201 3.96 -11.40 17.96
N ARG A 202 2.75 -10.89 17.72
CA ARG A 202 2.50 -9.50 17.33
C ARG A 202 2.97 -8.51 18.39
N VAL A 203 2.68 -8.78 19.66
CA VAL A 203 3.17 -7.97 20.79
C VAL A 203 4.70 -7.94 20.79
N ARG A 204 5.34 -9.11 20.83
CA ARG A 204 6.80 -9.22 20.82
C ARG A 204 7.43 -8.51 19.61
N SER A 205 6.86 -8.71 18.42
CA SER A 205 7.37 -8.08 17.22
C SER A 205 7.22 -6.56 17.27
N ALA A 206 6.06 -6.04 17.69
CA ALA A 206 5.82 -4.61 17.80
C ALA A 206 6.77 -3.93 18.81
N GLU A 207 7.03 -4.56 19.96
CA GLU A 207 7.98 -4.06 20.96
C GLU A 207 9.41 -3.97 20.39
N VAL A 208 9.86 -5.02 19.70
CA VAL A 208 11.18 -5.03 19.05
C VAL A 208 11.25 -3.95 17.96
N ILE A 209 10.25 -3.86 17.09
CA ILE A 209 10.21 -2.87 16.01
C ILE A 209 10.23 -1.45 16.58
N ALA A 210 9.44 -1.17 17.60
CA ALA A 210 9.40 0.14 18.26
C ALA A 210 10.75 0.54 18.87
N SER A 211 11.53 -0.44 19.38
CA SER A 211 12.85 -0.20 19.99
C SER A 211 13.93 0.27 19.03
N PHE A 212 13.74 0.10 17.71
CA PHE A 212 14.65 0.65 16.71
C PHE A 212 14.47 2.15 16.46
N GLU A 213 13.42 2.77 17.00
CA GLU A 213 13.15 4.21 16.98
C GLU A 213 13.16 4.87 15.58
N ARG A 214 12.85 4.10 14.52
CA ARG A 214 12.78 4.63 13.16
C ARG A 214 11.60 5.61 13.00
N GLU A 215 11.64 6.43 11.94
CA GLU A 215 10.70 7.55 11.74
C GLU A 215 9.26 7.13 11.39
N GLY A 216 9.04 5.87 11.08
CA GLY A 216 7.73 5.27 10.84
C GLY A 216 7.78 3.76 10.97
N ASN A 217 6.63 3.11 11.06
CA ASN A 217 6.52 1.66 11.26
C ASN A 217 5.46 1.08 10.35
N ALA A 218 5.69 -0.15 9.85
CA ALA A 218 4.71 -0.88 9.08
C ALA A 218 4.22 -2.14 9.78
N ILE A 219 3.04 -2.61 9.38
CA ILE A 219 2.42 -3.85 9.82
C ILE A 219 2.24 -4.72 8.59
N GLY A 220 3.00 -5.81 8.52
CA GLY A 220 2.94 -6.79 7.43
C GLY A 220 2.32 -8.11 7.87
N GLY A 221 2.19 -9.06 6.94
CA GLY A 221 1.69 -10.41 7.19
C GLY A 221 0.24 -10.47 7.65
N LEU A 222 -0.57 -9.49 7.26
CA LEU A 222 -2.02 -9.44 7.35
C LEU A 222 -2.60 -9.23 5.95
N SER A 223 -3.91 -9.46 5.76
CA SER A 223 -4.57 -9.49 4.45
C SER A 223 -3.98 -10.53 3.49
N VAL A 224 -3.57 -11.67 4.04
CA VAL A 224 -2.99 -12.81 3.30
C VAL A 224 -3.92 -14.03 3.27
N GLY A 225 -5.19 -13.89 3.71
CA GLY A 225 -6.23 -14.91 3.67
C GLY A 225 -6.99 -15.11 4.98
N GLU A 226 -6.60 -14.44 6.06
CA GLU A 226 -7.29 -14.46 7.35
C GLU A 226 -8.64 -13.72 7.28
N PRO A 227 -9.61 -14.08 8.16
CA PRO A 227 -10.83 -13.30 8.35
C PRO A 227 -10.53 -11.85 8.76
N ALA A 228 -11.40 -10.91 8.35
CA ALA A 228 -11.23 -9.49 8.63
C ALA A 228 -11.14 -9.19 10.14
N GLU A 229 -11.91 -9.90 10.95
CA GLU A 229 -11.93 -9.75 12.41
C GLU A 229 -10.58 -10.11 13.05
N GLU A 230 -9.89 -11.13 12.55
CA GLU A 230 -8.54 -11.49 13.00
C GLU A 230 -7.53 -10.40 12.61
N MET A 231 -7.62 -9.88 11.39
CA MET A 231 -6.80 -8.76 10.94
C MET A 231 -7.01 -7.53 11.84
N TYR A 232 -8.26 -7.17 12.14
CA TYR A 232 -8.56 -6.02 13.01
C TYR A 232 -8.01 -6.22 14.41
N ALA A 233 -8.20 -7.41 15.00
CA ALA A 233 -7.70 -7.73 16.33
C ALA A 233 -6.16 -7.62 16.39
N MET A 234 -5.46 -8.13 15.39
CA MET A 234 -3.99 -8.05 15.34
C MET A 234 -3.49 -6.62 15.07
N THR A 235 -4.18 -5.87 14.22
CA THR A 235 -3.87 -4.45 14.00
C THR A 235 -4.03 -3.64 15.29
N GLU A 236 -5.11 -3.85 16.04
CA GLU A 236 -5.34 -3.17 17.30
C GLU A 236 -4.24 -3.47 18.32
N VAL A 237 -3.86 -4.73 18.47
CA VAL A 237 -2.76 -5.15 19.35
C VAL A 237 -1.48 -4.39 19.02
N VAL A 238 -1.12 -4.32 17.75
CA VAL A 238 0.12 -3.66 17.30
C VAL A 238 0.03 -2.14 17.49
N CYS A 239 -1.10 -1.52 17.13
CA CYS A 239 -1.30 -0.08 17.27
C CYS A 239 -1.24 0.41 18.72
N ASN A 240 -1.55 -0.46 19.71
CA ASN A 240 -1.43 -0.12 21.14
C ASN A 240 0.03 -0.08 21.63
N ILE A 241 0.98 -0.59 20.84
CA ILE A 241 2.40 -0.68 21.21
C ILE A 241 3.24 0.32 20.38
N LEU A 242 2.95 0.45 19.09
CA LEU A 242 3.70 1.35 18.22
C LEU A 242 3.57 2.82 18.64
N PRO A 243 4.67 3.60 18.57
CA PRO A 243 4.68 5.00 18.99
C PRO A 243 3.60 5.84 18.31
N GLU A 244 2.90 6.67 19.06
CA GLU A 244 1.85 7.55 18.54
C GLU A 244 2.41 8.67 17.66
N GLN A 245 3.64 9.11 17.92
CA GLN A 245 4.30 10.20 17.22
C GLN A 245 4.92 9.79 15.88
N LYS A 246 4.66 8.55 15.43
CA LYS A 246 5.19 8.01 14.17
C LYS A 246 4.05 7.48 13.30
N PRO A 247 4.16 7.58 11.96
CA PRO A 247 3.13 7.05 11.07
C PRO A 247 3.13 5.52 11.10
N ARG A 248 1.94 4.93 10.95
CA ARG A 248 1.68 3.49 10.92
C ARG A 248 1.15 3.11 9.55
N TYR A 249 1.85 2.22 8.88
CA TYR A 249 1.50 1.73 7.56
C TYR A 249 1.02 0.27 7.64
N LEU A 250 -0.24 0.00 7.28
CA LEU A 250 -0.79 -1.34 7.17
C LEU A 250 -0.70 -1.79 5.71
N MET A 251 0.17 -2.79 5.45
CA MET A 251 0.55 -3.21 4.11
C MET A 251 -0.51 -4.12 3.46
N GLY A 252 -0.83 -3.85 2.18
CA GLY A 252 -1.65 -4.72 1.34
C GLY A 252 -3.14 -4.75 1.65
N VAL A 253 -3.64 -3.89 2.54
CA VAL A 253 -5.06 -3.85 2.92
C VAL A 253 -5.86 -2.94 2.00
N GLY A 254 -6.92 -3.49 1.39
CA GLY A 254 -7.49 -2.87 0.23
C GLY A 254 -9.00 -2.85 0.05
N THR A 255 -9.87 -3.50 0.84
CA THR A 255 -11.30 -3.22 0.71
C THR A 255 -11.63 -1.88 1.38
N PRO A 256 -12.57 -1.08 0.81
CA PRO A 256 -12.96 0.20 1.43
C PRO A 256 -13.40 0.07 2.89
N VAL A 257 -14.11 -1.01 3.22
CA VAL A 257 -14.53 -1.33 4.59
C VAL A 257 -13.31 -1.56 5.48
N ASN A 258 -12.36 -2.41 5.05
CA ASN A 258 -11.16 -2.70 5.84
C ASN A 258 -10.30 -1.45 6.06
N ILE A 259 -10.24 -0.54 5.07
CA ILE A 259 -9.54 0.75 5.23
C ILE A 259 -10.17 1.57 6.34
N LEU A 260 -11.50 1.76 6.33
CA LEU A 260 -12.20 2.56 7.34
C LEU A 260 -12.09 1.94 8.75
N GLU A 261 -12.21 0.60 8.86
CA GLU A 261 -12.05 -0.07 10.15
C GLU A 261 -10.62 0.07 10.70
N ASN A 262 -9.59 -0.05 9.84
CA ASN A 262 -8.22 0.10 10.29
C ASN A 262 -7.81 1.57 10.54
N ILE A 263 -8.42 2.55 9.86
CA ILE A 263 -8.29 3.97 10.25
C ILE A 263 -8.81 4.16 11.68
N ALA A 264 -9.95 3.56 12.04
CA ALA A 264 -10.51 3.61 13.40
C ALA A 264 -9.56 3.01 14.46
N LEU A 265 -8.66 2.10 14.07
CA LEU A 265 -7.64 1.49 14.91
C LEU A 265 -6.31 2.28 14.96
N GLY A 266 -6.21 3.38 14.22
CA GLY A 266 -5.06 4.29 14.25
C GLY A 266 -4.02 4.04 13.16
N ILE A 267 -4.40 3.47 12.03
CA ILE A 267 -3.55 3.33 10.84
C ILE A 267 -3.60 4.60 9.99
N ASP A 268 -2.44 5.00 9.46
CA ASP A 268 -2.24 6.23 8.68
C ASP A 268 -2.08 5.99 7.18
N MET A 269 -1.49 4.85 6.78
CA MET A 269 -1.10 4.59 5.40
C MET A 269 -1.57 3.21 4.96
N PHE A 270 -2.03 3.12 3.71
CA PHE A 270 -2.53 1.91 3.07
C PHE A 270 -2.05 1.79 1.63
N ASP A 271 -1.90 0.57 1.16
CA ASP A 271 -1.75 0.24 -0.26
C ASP A 271 -2.55 -1.02 -0.60
N CYS A 272 -2.95 -1.16 -1.82
CA CYS A 272 -3.41 -2.42 -2.39
C CYS A 272 -3.52 -2.32 -3.92
N VAL A 273 -3.29 -3.44 -4.60
CA VAL A 273 -3.54 -3.54 -6.05
C VAL A 273 -5.03 -3.65 -6.40
N MET A 274 -5.89 -3.84 -5.39
CA MET A 274 -7.32 -4.10 -5.57
C MET A 274 -8.03 -3.03 -6.41
N PRO A 275 -7.88 -1.71 -6.19
CA PRO A 275 -8.58 -0.71 -6.98
C PRO A 275 -8.35 -0.89 -8.47
N THR A 276 -7.08 -1.01 -8.88
CA THR A 276 -6.71 -1.11 -10.30
C THR A 276 -6.95 -2.51 -10.88
N ARG A 277 -6.72 -3.57 -10.09
CA ARG A 277 -6.98 -4.94 -10.52
C ARG A 277 -8.47 -5.20 -10.71
N ASN A 278 -9.29 -4.82 -9.75
CA ASN A 278 -10.73 -5.01 -9.80
C ASN A 278 -11.39 -4.18 -10.90
N ALA A 279 -10.94 -2.95 -11.10
CA ALA A 279 -11.37 -2.08 -12.20
C ALA A 279 -11.25 -2.77 -13.56
N ARG A 280 -10.07 -3.30 -13.87
CA ARG A 280 -9.82 -4.01 -15.14
C ARG A 280 -10.66 -5.29 -15.29
N ASN A 281 -11.21 -5.80 -14.19
CA ASN A 281 -12.14 -6.93 -14.19
C ASN A 281 -13.62 -6.50 -14.14
N GLY A 282 -13.89 -5.18 -14.19
CA GLY A 282 -15.24 -4.63 -14.24
C GLY A 282 -15.90 -4.46 -12.87
N MET A 283 -15.14 -4.48 -11.77
CA MET A 283 -15.64 -4.17 -10.44
C MET A 283 -15.30 -2.74 -10.06
N LEU A 284 -16.32 -1.93 -9.77
CA LEU A 284 -16.23 -0.53 -9.39
C LEU A 284 -16.63 -0.37 -7.92
N PHE A 285 -15.92 0.50 -7.23
CA PHE A 285 -16.24 0.92 -5.86
C PHE A 285 -16.83 2.32 -5.91
N THR A 286 -18.04 2.50 -5.42
CA THR A 286 -18.74 3.78 -5.41
C THR A 286 -19.08 4.19 -3.98
N LYS A 287 -19.50 5.45 -3.80
CA LYS A 287 -19.98 5.96 -2.50
C LYS A 287 -21.23 5.20 -1.98
N ASP A 288 -21.95 4.52 -2.87
CA ASP A 288 -23.18 3.80 -2.56
C ASP A 288 -23.02 2.28 -2.45
N GLY A 289 -21.85 1.76 -2.86
CA GLY A 289 -21.58 0.33 -2.81
C GLY A 289 -20.73 -0.17 -3.98
N ILE A 290 -20.78 -1.47 -4.24
CA ILE A 290 -19.95 -2.15 -5.23
C ILE A 290 -20.78 -2.44 -6.48
N ILE A 291 -20.32 -2.00 -7.64
CA ILE A 291 -20.88 -2.27 -8.96
C ILE A 291 -20.03 -3.34 -9.67
N ASN A 292 -20.67 -4.43 -10.12
CA ASN A 292 -20.09 -5.23 -11.19
C ASN A 292 -20.68 -4.73 -12.52
N ILE A 293 -19.90 -3.94 -13.26
CA ILE A 293 -20.36 -3.29 -14.50
C ILE A 293 -20.71 -4.30 -15.60
N LYS A 294 -20.27 -5.55 -15.50
CA LYS A 294 -20.60 -6.62 -16.46
C LYS A 294 -22.06 -7.11 -16.34
N ASN A 295 -22.75 -6.82 -15.23
CA ASN A 295 -24.13 -7.24 -15.03
C ASN A 295 -25.05 -6.65 -16.11
N GLU A 296 -26.05 -7.44 -16.54
CA GLU A 296 -26.98 -7.08 -17.63
C GLU A 296 -27.81 -5.83 -17.32
N LYS A 297 -28.12 -5.57 -16.06
CA LYS A 297 -28.90 -4.39 -15.65
C LYS A 297 -28.26 -3.05 -16.04
N TRP A 298 -26.94 -3.01 -16.23
CA TRP A 298 -26.21 -1.80 -16.62
C TRP A 298 -26.19 -1.56 -18.14
N LYS A 299 -26.71 -2.49 -18.94
CA LYS A 299 -26.68 -2.43 -20.40
C LYS A 299 -27.32 -1.18 -20.98
N ASN A 300 -28.42 -0.75 -20.39
CA ASN A 300 -29.22 0.42 -20.82
C ASN A 300 -29.23 1.52 -19.73
N ASP A 301 -28.27 1.50 -18.81
CA ASP A 301 -28.12 2.56 -17.82
C ASP A 301 -27.22 3.68 -18.39
N PHE A 302 -27.86 4.73 -18.91
CA PHE A 302 -27.21 5.90 -19.48
C PHE A 302 -26.86 6.97 -18.43
N SER A 303 -27.01 6.68 -17.14
CA SER A 303 -26.56 7.57 -16.07
C SER A 303 -25.03 7.58 -15.95
N PRO A 304 -24.45 8.66 -15.44
CA PRO A 304 -23.01 8.74 -15.12
C PRO A 304 -22.56 7.60 -14.20
N ILE A 305 -21.25 7.29 -14.21
CA ILE A 305 -20.70 6.27 -13.33
C ILE A 305 -20.90 6.69 -11.87
N GLN A 306 -20.57 7.95 -11.55
CA GLN A 306 -20.81 8.57 -10.23
C GLN A 306 -21.20 10.04 -10.45
N ALA A 307 -22.47 10.39 -10.28
CA ALA A 307 -23.00 11.71 -10.65
C ALA A 307 -22.46 12.87 -9.77
N ASP A 308 -22.12 12.59 -8.52
CA ASP A 308 -21.58 13.57 -7.55
C ASP A 308 -20.04 13.54 -7.45
N SER A 309 -19.39 13.08 -8.51
CA SER A 309 -17.92 13.06 -8.65
C SER A 309 -17.45 14.28 -9.46
N ASP A 310 -16.29 14.79 -9.15
CA ASP A 310 -15.56 15.82 -9.91
C ASP A 310 -14.59 15.22 -10.95
N LEU A 311 -14.46 13.89 -10.97
CA LEU A 311 -13.65 13.19 -11.97
C LEU A 311 -14.33 13.23 -13.35
N PHE A 312 -13.61 13.70 -14.37
CA PHE A 312 -14.11 13.73 -15.76
C PHE A 312 -14.67 12.35 -16.21
N ALA A 313 -13.94 11.29 -15.93
CA ALA A 313 -14.35 9.94 -16.34
C ALA A 313 -15.70 9.51 -15.73
N ASP A 314 -16.03 9.94 -14.52
CA ASP A 314 -17.25 9.60 -13.81
C ASP A 314 -18.49 10.33 -14.33
N THR A 315 -18.30 11.56 -14.78
CA THR A 315 -19.41 12.45 -15.19
C THR A 315 -19.63 12.43 -16.70
N CYS A 316 -18.57 12.19 -17.50
CA CYS A 316 -18.64 12.17 -18.96
C CYS A 316 -19.15 10.83 -19.50
N TYR A 317 -18.75 9.70 -18.88
CA TYR A 317 -19.09 8.38 -19.38
C TYR A 317 -20.26 7.75 -18.62
N THR A 318 -21.10 7.01 -19.35
CA THR A 318 -22.25 6.29 -18.78
C THR A 318 -21.88 4.87 -18.38
N LYS A 319 -22.63 4.28 -17.46
CA LYS A 319 -22.49 2.87 -17.08
C LYS A 319 -22.68 1.94 -18.27
N ALA A 320 -23.64 2.23 -19.15
CA ALA A 320 -23.87 1.46 -20.37
C ALA A 320 -22.64 1.47 -21.30
N TYR A 321 -22.01 2.62 -21.50
CA TYR A 321 -20.80 2.74 -22.31
C TYR A 321 -19.61 2.02 -21.69
N LEU A 322 -19.35 2.22 -20.41
CA LEU A 322 -18.29 1.52 -19.69
C LEU A 322 -18.49 -0.01 -19.73
N ARG A 323 -19.73 -0.48 -19.55
CA ARG A 323 -20.06 -1.90 -19.70
C ARG A 323 -19.69 -2.42 -21.09
N HIS A 324 -20.07 -1.69 -22.14
CA HIS A 324 -19.72 -2.03 -23.52
C HIS A 324 -18.20 -2.17 -23.69
N LEU A 325 -17.43 -1.19 -23.26
CA LEU A 325 -15.96 -1.21 -23.38
C LEU A 325 -15.31 -2.41 -22.63
N ILE A 326 -15.79 -2.70 -21.42
CA ILE A 326 -15.27 -3.84 -20.62
C ILE A 326 -15.60 -5.19 -21.29
N HIS A 327 -16.81 -5.32 -21.87
CA HIS A 327 -17.19 -6.55 -22.59
C HIS A 327 -16.42 -6.72 -23.91
N SER A 328 -16.13 -5.62 -24.59
CA SER A 328 -15.38 -5.61 -25.84
C SER A 328 -13.87 -5.73 -25.65
N GLY A 329 -13.39 -5.68 -24.37
CA GLY A 329 -11.96 -5.75 -24.07
C GLY A 329 -11.16 -4.50 -24.46
N GLU A 330 -11.87 -3.35 -24.63
CA GLU A 330 -11.23 -2.09 -25.01
C GLU A 330 -10.35 -1.53 -23.87
N MET A 331 -9.14 -1.07 -24.20
CA MET A 331 -8.19 -0.50 -23.23
C MET A 331 -8.80 0.70 -22.48
N LEU A 332 -9.59 1.52 -23.17
CA LEU A 332 -10.26 2.69 -22.57
C LEU A 332 -11.18 2.27 -21.43
N GLY A 333 -11.87 1.12 -21.53
CA GLY A 333 -12.71 0.61 -20.44
C GLY A 333 -11.92 0.32 -19.17
N ALA A 334 -10.74 -0.30 -19.30
CA ALA A 334 -9.83 -0.54 -18.18
C ALA A 334 -9.29 0.77 -17.59
N GLN A 335 -9.01 1.78 -18.42
CA GLN A 335 -8.53 3.10 -17.99
C GLN A 335 -9.61 3.85 -17.20
N ILE A 336 -10.82 3.99 -17.76
CA ILE A 336 -11.95 4.67 -17.11
C ILE A 336 -12.24 4.04 -15.74
N ALA A 337 -12.38 2.71 -15.70
CA ALA A 337 -12.64 1.98 -14.46
C ALA A 337 -11.51 2.14 -13.42
N THR A 338 -10.25 2.21 -13.86
CA THR A 338 -9.09 2.39 -12.96
C THR A 338 -9.06 3.80 -12.39
N LEU A 339 -9.30 4.83 -13.22
CA LEU A 339 -9.39 6.23 -12.78
C LEU A 339 -10.50 6.38 -11.74
N HIS A 340 -11.70 5.84 -12.04
CA HIS A 340 -12.83 5.85 -11.13
C HIS A 340 -12.49 5.23 -9.76
N ASN A 341 -11.97 3.99 -9.76
CA ASN A 341 -11.66 3.32 -8.50
C ASN A 341 -10.58 4.04 -7.69
N LEU A 342 -9.52 4.54 -8.33
CA LEU A 342 -8.47 5.27 -7.62
C LEU A 342 -9.00 6.59 -7.06
N HIS A 343 -9.77 7.34 -7.84
CA HIS A 343 -10.41 8.57 -7.38
C HIS A 343 -11.31 8.31 -6.17
N PHE A 344 -12.13 7.24 -6.21
CA PHE A 344 -12.95 6.84 -5.07
C PHE A 344 -12.10 6.52 -3.82
N TYR A 345 -11.00 5.78 -3.96
CA TYR A 345 -10.14 5.44 -2.82
C TYR A 345 -9.47 6.67 -2.20
N LEU A 346 -9.01 7.61 -3.02
CA LEU A 346 -8.44 8.86 -2.52
C LEU A 346 -9.50 9.75 -1.88
N TRP A 347 -10.70 9.83 -2.49
CA TRP A 347 -11.86 10.49 -1.88
C TRP A 347 -12.18 9.90 -0.50
N LEU A 348 -12.20 8.57 -0.37
CA LEU A 348 -12.56 7.87 0.88
C LEU A 348 -11.63 8.26 2.03
N VAL A 349 -10.32 8.23 1.81
CA VAL A 349 -9.35 8.59 2.86
C VAL A 349 -9.31 10.09 3.13
N LYS A 350 -9.53 10.93 2.10
CA LYS A 350 -9.64 12.39 2.24
C LYS A 350 -10.88 12.79 3.07
N GLU A 351 -12.02 12.14 2.82
CA GLU A 351 -13.24 12.37 3.60
C GLU A 351 -13.09 11.83 5.03
N ALA A 352 -12.46 10.64 5.21
CA ALA A 352 -12.12 10.12 6.53
C ALA A 352 -11.26 11.13 7.33
N ARG A 353 -10.21 11.68 6.71
CA ARG A 353 -9.38 12.74 7.32
C ARG A 353 -10.21 13.94 7.75
N LYS A 354 -11.08 14.44 6.89
CA LYS A 354 -11.96 15.58 7.20
C LYS A 354 -12.85 15.27 8.39
N LYS A 355 -13.45 14.08 8.44
CA LYS A 355 -14.30 13.63 9.55
C LYS A 355 -13.53 13.44 10.85
N ILE A 356 -12.27 13.01 10.79
CA ILE A 356 -11.40 12.96 11.99
C ILE A 356 -11.16 14.38 12.54
N ILE A 357 -10.83 15.33 11.67
CA ILE A 357 -10.55 16.72 12.07
C ILE A 357 -11.80 17.40 12.69
N THR A 358 -12.99 17.08 12.19
CA THR A 358 -14.25 17.61 12.75
C THR A 358 -14.80 16.81 13.94
N GLY A 359 -14.17 15.68 14.32
CA GLY A 359 -14.62 14.81 15.41
C GLY A 359 -15.87 13.98 15.10
N GLU A 360 -16.17 13.79 13.82
CA GLU A 360 -17.38 13.08 13.32
C GLU A 360 -17.07 11.70 12.75
N PHE A 361 -15.80 11.27 12.78
CA PHE A 361 -15.35 10.08 12.03
C PHE A 361 -16.05 8.80 12.47
N TYR A 362 -16.19 8.57 13.78
CA TYR A 362 -16.75 7.33 14.31
C TYR A 362 -18.17 7.04 13.80
N ASP A 363 -19.06 8.05 13.86
CA ASP A 363 -20.45 7.89 13.42
C ASP A 363 -20.55 7.83 11.88
N TRP A 364 -19.80 8.67 11.19
CA TRP A 364 -19.72 8.62 9.72
C TRP A 364 -19.21 7.25 9.23
N LYS A 365 -18.18 6.70 9.88
CA LYS A 365 -17.64 5.37 9.55
C LYS A 365 -18.70 4.28 9.62
N LYS A 366 -19.52 4.25 10.68
CA LYS A 366 -20.58 3.25 10.84
C LYS A 366 -21.57 3.26 9.67
N ILE A 367 -21.94 4.45 9.22
CA ILE A 367 -22.83 4.61 8.05
C ILE A 367 -22.14 4.11 6.78
N MET A 368 -20.90 4.52 6.56
CA MET A 368 -20.14 4.19 5.35
C MET A 368 -19.82 2.70 5.25
N VAL A 369 -19.41 2.04 6.33
CA VAL A 369 -19.10 0.61 6.34
C VAL A 369 -20.30 -0.23 5.86
N ASN A 370 -21.51 0.08 6.35
CA ASN A 370 -22.73 -0.58 5.92
C ASN A 370 -23.02 -0.34 4.42
N ARG A 371 -22.83 0.90 3.95
CA ARG A 371 -23.09 1.29 2.56
C ARG A 371 -22.08 0.65 1.60
N LEU A 372 -20.77 0.76 1.90
CA LEU A 372 -19.68 0.30 1.04
C LEU A 372 -19.61 -1.23 0.90
N GLY A 373 -20.19 -2.00 1.84
CA GLY A 373 -20.30 -3.46 1.76
C GLY A 373 -21.46 -3.93 0.84
N THR A 374 -22.35 -3.02 0.42
CA THR A 374 -23.54 -3.37 -0.37
C THR A 374 -23.17 -3.61 -1.84
N ARG A 375 -23.73 -4.66 -2.43
CA ARG A 375 -23.64 -4.91 -3.89
C ARG A 375 -24.84 -4.30 -4.60
N LEU A 376 -24.58 -3.38 -5.50
CA LEU A 376 -25.57 -2.68 -6.31
C LEU A 376 -25.94 -3.47 -7.56
#